data_99348ca17cab1c5a1263c97d17034152
#
_entry.id   99348ca17cab1c5a1263c97d17034152
#
_cell.length_a   1.000
_cell.length_b   1.000
_cell.length_c   1.000
_cell.angle_alpha   90.00
_cell.angle_beta   90.00
_cell.angle_gamma   90.00
#
_symmetry.space_group_name_H-M   'P 1'
#
loop_
_entity.id
_entity.type
_entity.pdbx_description
1 polymer ?
#
loop_
_entity_poly.entity_id
_entity_poly.type
_entity_poly.pdbx_seq_one_letter_code
_entity_poly.pdbx_strand_id
1 'polypeptide(L)'
;MDDQLNKDVASMREVLDQDLATSQPRMPEQPLLVAMCGLPGTGKSYFAAKLTEQVPFLILETDRLRKVLVEHPKYTTGEHRRVFRSCYQLIQYYLINGYSVLFDATNLNEEFRAYLYDIAEATGARLAVVHATAPQNTVRRRLKERKADRHANTFSDAGWLIYTRLAPVEEPVQRDHYKLDTSKDIAPVLDQVVEWARSSGQIKVD
;
A
#
# COMPACT_ATOMS: atom_id res chain seq x y z
N MET A 1 19.37 -3.66 18.57
CA MET A 1 18.12 -3.47 17.82
C MET A 1 17.71 -2.03 18.05
N ASP A 2 17.32 -1.31 17.03
CA ASP A 2 17.16 0.15 17.04
C ASP A 2 15.96 0.54 17.93
N ASP A 3 16.21 1.13 19.11
CA ASP A 3 15.18 1.55 20.08
C ASP A 3 14.15 2.50 19.43
N GLN A 4 14.61 3.33 18.46
CA GLN A 4 13.75 4.22 17.71
C GLN A 4 12.78 3.43 16.79
N LEU A 5 13.25 2.39 16.13
CA LEU A 5 12.40 1.57 15.26
C LEU A 5 11.28 0.87 16.06
N ASN A 6 11.62 0.35 17.25
CA ASN A 6 10.62 -0.28 18.12
C ASN A 6 9.54 0.72 18.58
N LYS A 7 9.92 1.95 18.92
CA LYS A 7 8.99 3.03 19.26
C LYS A 7 8.09 3.39 18.07
N ASP A 8 8.67 3.52 16.89
CA ASP A 8 7.93 3.84 15.66
C ASP A 8 6.90 2.76 15.33
N VAL A 9 7.31 1.50 15.40
CA VAL A 9 6.44 0.33 15.17
C VAL A 9 5.31 0.31 16.20
N ALA A 10 5.61 0.54 17.48
CA ALA A 10 4.59 0.56 18.53
C ALA A 10 3.54 1.67 18.29
N SER A 11 3.98 2.88 17.96
CA SER A 11 3.07 4.00 17.69
C SER A 11 2.18 3.76 16.45
N MET A 12 2.76 3.24 15.36
CA MET A 12 1.97 2.91 14.17
C MET A 12 1.01 1.74 14.44
N ARG A 13 1.45 0.75 15.21
CA ARG A 13 0.65 -0.43 15.54
C ARG A 13 -0.59 -0.04 16.34
N GLU A 14 -0.49 0.88 17.30
CA GLU A 14 -1.64 1.36 18.08
C GLU A 14 -2.77 1.86 17.18
N VAL A 15 -2.44 2.61 16.12
CA VAL A 15 -3.42 3.10 15.13
C VAL A 15 -4.03 1.97 14.31
N LEU A 16 -3.22 0.99 13.89
CA LEU A 16 -3.69 -0.15 13.10
C LEU A 16 -4.52 -1.14 13.94
N ASP A 17 -4.18 -1.35 15.19
CA ASP A 17 -4.96 -2.20 16.11
C ASP A 17 -6.35 -1.58 16.38
N GLN A 18 -6.48 -0.24 16.40
CA GLN A 18 -7.79 0.44 16.45
C GLN A 18 -8.63 0.18 15.19
N ASP A 19 -8.00 0.21 13.99
CA ASP A 19 -8.67 -0.14 12.73
C ASP A 19 -9.17 -1.59 12.76
N LEU A 20 -8.35 -2.53 13.25
CA LEU A 20 -8.72 -3.93 13.40
C LEU A 20 -9.90 -4.13 14.36
N ALA A 21 -9.91 -3.42 15.48
CA ALA A 21 -10.99 -3.50 16.46
C ALA A 21 -12.35 -3.06 15.88
N THR A 22 -12.33 -2.12 14.93
CA THR A 22 -13.55 -1.61 14.28
C THR A 22 -13.98 -2.44 13.07
N SER A 23 -13.04 -2.96 12.27
CA SER A 23 -13.33 -3.67 11.01
C SER A 23 -13.50 -5.17 11.17
N GLN A 24 -12.94 -5.78 12.24
CA GLN A 24 -12.94 -7.22 12.51
C GLN A 24 -12.72 -8.08 11.24
N PRO A 25 -11.61 -7.90 10.53
CA PRO A 25 -11.38 -8.57 9.26
C PRO A 25 -11.36 -10.09 9.46
N ARG A 26 -12.01 -10.82 8.54
CA ARG A 26 -11.99 -12.29 8.56
C ARG A 26 -10.57 -12.78 8.27
N MET A 27 -10.04 -13.67 9.11
CA MET A 27 -8.76 -14.32 8.87
C MET A 27 -8.94 -15.39 7.79
N PRO A 28 -8.26 -15.31 6.64
CA PRO A 28 -8.25 -16.36 5.66
C PRO A 28 -7.34 -17.53 6.13
N GLU A 29 -7.50 -18.72 5.52
CA GLU A 29 -6.60 -19.85 5.77
C GLU A 29 -5.15 -19.51 5.41
N GLN A 30 -4.95 -18.75 4.35
CA GLN A 30 -3.65 -18.23 3.93
C GLN A 30 -3.71 -16.71 3.81
N PRO A 31 -2.89 -15.96 4.58
CA PRO A 31 -2.86 -14.51 4.52
C PRO A 31 -2.48 -13.97 3.14
N LEU A 32 -3.03 -12.83 2.78
CA LEU A 32 -2.78 -12.16 1.52
C LEU A 32 -2.01 -10.85 1.76
N LEU A 33 -1.05 -10.57 0.89
CA LEU A 33 -0.37 -9.28 0.80
C LEU A 33 -0.68 -8.65 -0.56
N VAL A 34 -1.36 -7.52 -0.57
CA VAL A 34 -1.50 -6.68 -1.77
C VAL A 34 -0.56 -5.50 -1.65
N ALA A 35 0.39 -5.37 -2.58
CA ALA A 35 1.33 -4.25 -2.64
C ALA A 35 0.93 -3.29 -3.77
N MET A 36 0.49 -2.08 -3.41
CA MET A 36 0.27 -1.03 -4.40
C MET A 36 1.60 -0.40 -4.82
N CYS A 37 1.76 -0.13 -6.12
CA CYS A 37 2.92 0.55 -6.70
C CYS A 37 2.46 1.70 -7.60
N GLY A 38 3.30 2.71 -7.75
CA GLY A 38 3.08 3.82 -8.69
C GLY A 38 3.19 5.20 -8.06
N LEU A 39 3.30 6.21 -8.89
CA LEU A 39 3.54 7.60 -8.52
C LEU A 39 2.37 8.22 -7.71
N PRO A 40 2.60 9.33 -6.98
CA PRO A 40 1.53 10.09 -6.35
C PRO A 40 0.48 10.55 -7.37
N GLY A 41 -0.81 10.47 -7.01
CA GLY A 41 -1.92 10.89 -7.87
C GLY A 41 -2.35 9.89 -8.95
N THR A 42 -1.71 8.70 -9.03
CA THR A 42 -2.10 7.64 -9.96
C THR A 42 -3.34 6.84 -9.54
N GLY A 43 -3.92 7.10 -8.36
CA GLY A 43 -5.19 6.47 -7.94
C GLY A 43 -5.05 5.20 -7.12
N LYS A 44 -3.87 4.89 -6.54
CA LYS A 44 -3.64 3.73 -5.66
C LYS A 44 -4.65 3.61 -4.54
N SER A 45 -4.79 4.66 -3.72
CA SER A 45 -5.69 4.66 -2.57
C SER A 45 -7.16 4.54 -2.97
N TYR A 46 -7.54 5.05 -4.14
CA TYR A 46 -8.87 4.85 -4.71
C TYR A 46 -9.13 3.37 -5.03
N PHE A 47 -8.17 2.71 -5.70
CA PHE A 47 -8.27 1.28 -5.98
C PHE A 47 -8.25 0.45 -4.69
N ALA A 48 -7.36 0.78 -3.75
CA ALA A 48 -7.27 0.14 -2.44
C ALA A 48 -8.61 0.18 -1.69
N ALA A 49 -9.27 1.35 -1.65
CA ALA A 49 -10.58 1.50 -1.04
C ALA A 49 -11.64 0.62 -1.74
N LYS A 50 -11.66 0.58 -3.09
CA LYS A 50 -12.59 -0.27 -3.85
C LYS A 50 -12.34 -1.76 -3.65
N LEU A 51 -11.10 -2.16 -3.52
CA LEU A 51 -10.75 -3.56 -3.23
C LEU A 51 -11.21 -3.98 -1.82
N THR A 52 -11.01 -3.11 -0.83
CA THR A 52 -11.41 -3.41 0.55
C THR A 52 -12.92 -3.42 0.81
N GLU A 53 -13.70 -2.79 -0.07
CA GLU A 53 -15.17 -2.95 -0.08
C GLU A 53 -15.60 -4.39 -0.42
N GLN A 54 -14.76 -5.17 -1.14
CA GLN A 54 -15.08 -6.50 -1.62
C GLN A 54 -14.32 -7.63 -0.91
N VAL A 55 -13.11 -7.33 -0.44
CA VAL A 55 -12.23 -8.28 0.28
C VAL A 55 -11.63 -7.56 1.48
N PRO A 56 -11.80 -8.07 2.70
CA PRO A 56 -11.30 -7.40 3.90
C PRO A 56 -9.78 -7.47 3.97
N PHE A 57 -9.13 -6.31 4.07
CA PHE A 57 -7.70 -6.14 4.32
C PHE A 57 -7.48 -5.14 5.44
N LEU A 58 -6.41 -5.34 6.22
CA LEU A 58 -5.82 -4.27 7.00
C LEU A 58 -5.02 -3.35 6.07
N ILE A 59 -5.42 -2.08 5.97
CA ILE A 59 -4.74 -1.12 5.10
C ILE A 59 -3.60 -0.44 5.85
N LEU A 60 -2.37 -0.64 5.38
CA LEU A 60 -1.20 0.14 5.77
C LEU A 60 -0.97 1.24 4.74
N GLU A 61 -1.50 2.43 4.99
CA GLU A 61 -1.28 3.61 4.14
C GLU A 61 -0.07 4.41 4.65
N THR A 62 1.01 4.47 3.84
CA THR A 62 2.27 5.09 4.27
C THR A 62 2.15 6.56 4.60
N ASP A 63 1.29 7.33 3.91
CA ASP A 63 1.13 8.76 4.18
C ASP A 63 0.38 9.00 5.52
N ARG A 64 -0.59 8.17 5.86
CA ARG A 64 -1.25 8.17 7.18
C ARG A 64 -0.27 7.80 8.29
N LEU A 65 0.43 6.68 8.13
CA LEU A 65 1.39 6.18 9.13
C LEU A 65 2.59 7.12 9.29
N ARG A 66 3.00 7.83 8.24
CA ARG A 66 4.00 8.88 8.31
C ARG A 66 3.60 9.99 9.27
N LYS A 67 2.35 10.43 9.24
CA LYS A 67 1.83 11.48 10.14
C LYS A 67 1.79 11.05 11.61
N VAL A 68 1.75 9.76 11.89
CA VAL A 68 1.92 9.23 13.25
C VAL A 68 3.33 9.48 13.79
N LEU A 69 4.35 9.37 12.92
CA LEU A 69 5.76 9.51 13.32
C LEU A 69 6.30 10.93 13.16
N VAL A 70 5.72 11.72 12.26
CA VAL A 70 6.25 13.03 11.84
C VAL A 70 5.09 14.00 11.70
N GLU A 71 5.00 14.97 12.59
CA GLU A 71 3.94 15.98 12.61
C GLU A 71 3.90 16.80 11.30
N HIS A 72 5.09 17.16 10.78
CA HIS A 72 5.25 17.94 9.55
C HIS A 72 6.14 17.20 8.54
N PRO A 73 5.57 16.29 7.71
CA PRO A 73 6.32 15.48 6.76
C PRO A 73 7.09 16.32 5.73
N LYS A 74 8.38 16.03 5.58
CA LYS A 74 9.27 16.68 4.58
C LYS A 74 9.60 15.76 3.40
N TYR A 75 9.19 14.51 3.47
CA TYR A 75 9.45 13.47 2.45
C TYR A 75 10.93 13.33 2.10
N THR A 76 11.81 13.44 3.11
CA THR A 76 13.25 13.19 2.95
C THR A 76 13.52 11.69 2.82
N THR A 77 14.69 11.33 2.26
CA THR A 77 15.12 9.93 2.15
C THR A 77 15.21 9.24 3.52
N GLY A 78 15.70 9.96 4.54
CA GLY A 78 15.78 9.42 5.92
C GLY A 78 14.40 9.15 6.52
N GLU A 79 13.45 10.08 6.35
CA GLU A 79 12.06 9.93 6.77
C GLU A 79 11.37 8.77 6.03
N HIS A 80 11.58 8.67 4.70
CA HIS A 80 11.05 7.60 3.89
C HIS A 80 11.54 6.23 4.39
N ARG A 81 12.87 6.08 4.58
CA ARG A 81 13.46 4.85 5.09
C ARG A 81 12.93 4.46 6.47
N ARG A 82 12.76 5.43 7.36
CA ARG A 82 12.20 5.23 8.71
C ARG A 82 10.77 4.69 8.65
N VAL A 83 9.90 5.32 7.87
CA VAL A 83 8.49 4.90 7.69
C VAL A 83 8.41 3.51 7.08
N PHE A 84 9.15 3.25 6.00
CA PHE A 84 9.09 1.97 5.30
C PHE A 84 9.63 0.82 6.15
N ARG A 85 10.73 1.00 6.88
CA ARG A 85 11.24 -0.04 7.80
C ARG A 85 10.21 -0.41 8.87
N SER A 86 9.51 0.56 9.42
CA SER A 86 8.44 0.32 10.39
C SER A 86 7.25 -0.39 9.76
N CYS A 87 6.86 0.01 8.54
CA CYS A 87 5.79 -0.65 7.80
C CYS A 87 6.13 -2.12 7.49
N TYR A 88 7.35 -2.44 7.06
CA TYR A 88 7.76 -3.83 6.78
C TYR A 88 7.66 -4.73 8.01
N GLN A 89 8.06 -4.25 9.18
CA GLN A 89 7.88 -5.01 10.43
C GLN A 89 6.41 -5.23 10.77
N LEU A 90 5.57 -4.22 10.56
CA LEU A 90 4.13 -4.32 10.79
C LEU A 90 3.45 -5.26 9.80
N ILE A 91 3.81 -5.20 8.50
CA ILE A 91 3.30 -6.13 7.48
C ILE A 91 3.62 -7.56 7.89
N GLN A 92 4.90 -7.85 8.22
CA GLN A 92 5.31 -9.16 8.66
C GLN A 92 4.56 -9.61 9.92
N TYR A 93 4.44 -8.72 10.92
CA TYR A 93 3.71 -8.99 12.15
C TYR A 93 2.25 -9.38 11.89
N TYR A 94 1.51 -8.59 11.10
CA TYR A 94 0.11 -8.88 10.85
C TYR A 94 -0.10 -10.13 9.99
N LEU A 95 0.74 -10.37 9.00
CA LEU A 95 0.66 -11.59 8.19
C LEU A 95 0.90 -12.86 9.03
N ILE A 96 1.90 -12.86 9.94
CA ILE A 96 2.16 -13.98 10.86
C ILE A 96 0.96 -14.21 11.80
N ASN A 97 0.26 -13.14 12.18
CA ASN A 97 -0.95 -13.24 13.01
C ASN A 97 -2.23 -13.53 12.19
N GLY A 98 -2.11 -13.92 10.92
CA GLY A 98 -3.23 -14.39 10.09
C GLY A 98 -4.03 -13.28 9.39
N TYR A 99 -3.65 -12.02 9.52
CA TYR A 99 -4.35 -10.92 8.85
C TYR A 99 -3.87 -10.75 7.41
N SER A 100 -4.80 -10.48 6.50
CA SER A 100 -4.45 -10.02 5.15
C SER A 100 -4.15 -8.52 5.16
N VAL A 101 -3.10 -8.12 4.46
CA VAL A 101 -2.58 -6.75 4.45
C VAL A 101 -2.63 -6.16 3.05
N LEU A 102 -3.13 -4.92 2.94
CA LEU A 102 -2.98 -4.08 1.77
C LEU A 102 -2.00 -2.94 2.09
N PHE A 103 -0.87 -2.93 1.42
CA PHE A 103 0.16 -1.92 1.60
C PHE A 103 0.00 -0.81 0.55
N ASP A 104 -0.62 0.32 0.93
CA ASP A 104 -0.77 1.49 0.07
C ASP A 104 0.45 2.42 0.22
N ALA A 105 1.38 2.24 -0.71
CA ALA A 105 2.62 3.00 -0.79
C ALA A 105 3.00 3.26 -2.25
N THR A 106 4.00 4.11 -2.48
CA THR A 106 4.52 4.35 -3.83
C THR A 106 5.31 3.16 -4.38
N ASN A 107 6.10 2.48 -3.54
CA ASN A 107 6.90 1.29 -3.88
C ASN A 107 7.65 1.43 -5.23
N LEU A 108 8.31 2.58 -5.45
CA LEU A 108 8.84 2.96 -6.77
C LEU A 108 10.08 2.16 -7.19
N ASN A 109 10.89 1.70 -6.22
CA ASN A 109 12.16 1.02 -6.47
C ASN A 109 12.00 -0.49 -6.28
N GLU A 110 12.70 -1.28 -7.10
CA GLU A 110 12.67 -2.73 -6.98
C GLU A 110 13.26 -3.22 -5.65
N GLU A 111 14.27 -2.52 -5.11
CA GLU A 111 14.82 -2.80 -3.78
C GLU A 111 13.73 -2.77 -2.70
N PHE A 112 12.84 -1.78 -2.71
CA PHE A 112 11.73 -1.71 -1.74
C PHE A 112 10.68 -2.78 -1.97
N ARG A 113 10.41 -3.14 -3.23
CA ARG A 113 9.49 -4.23 -3.55
C ARG A 113 10.06 -5.59 -3.14
N ALA A 114 11.38 -5.79 -3.26
CA ALA A 114 12.05 -7.01 -2.83
C ALA A 114 11.80 -7.34 -1.36
N TYR A 115 11.81 -6.35 -0.46
CA TYR A 115 11.44 -6.57 0.94
C TYR A 115 10.03 -7.14 1.12
N LEU A 116 9.07 -6.72 0.29
CA LEU A 116 7.72 -7.26 0.33
C LEU A 116 7.65 -8.69 -0.20
N TYR A 117 8.48 -9.01 -1.20
CA TYR A 117 8.60 -10.37 -1.72
C TYR A 117 9.15 -11.32 -0.66
N ASP A 118 10.23 -10.91 0.01
CA ASP A 118 10.85 -11.67 1.09
C ASP A 118 9.89 -11.86 2.28
N ILE A 119 9.14 -10.82 2.65
CA ILE A 119 8.13 -10.92 3.72
C ILE A 119 7.02 -11.91 3.34
N ALA A 120 6.50 -11.84 2.12
CA ALA A 120 5.46 -12.74 1.67
C ALA A 120 5.94 -14.21 1.68
N GLU A 121 7.16 -14.47 1.20
CA GLU A 121 7.79 -15.80 1.23
C GLU A 121 8.00 -16.28 2.67
N ALA A 122 8.59 -15.46 3.53
CA ALA A 122 8.89 -15.82 4.92
C ALA A 122 7.63 -16.06 5.77
N THR A 123 6.50 -15.44 5.43
CA THR A 123 5.23 -15.58 6.14
C THR A 123 4.28 -16.59 5.50
N GLY A 124 4.62 -17.14 4.33
CA GLY A 124 3.74 -17.99 3.54
C GLY A 124 2.52 -17.26 2.97
N ALA A 125 2.53 -15.92 2.97
CA ALA A 125 1.46 -15.12 2.42
C ALA A 125 1.48 -15.13 0.89
N ARG A 126 0.30 -15.13 0.26
CA ARG A 126 0.22 -14.89 -1.19
C ARG A 126 0.38 -13.41 -1.47
N LEU A 127 1.17 -13.08 -2.49
CA LEU A 127 1.45 -11.71 -2.89
C LEU A 127 0.80 -11.36 -4.23
N ALA A 128 0.11 -10.22 -4.27
CA ALA A 128 -0.26 -9.53 -5.49
C ALA A 128 0.37 -8.14 -5.53
N VAL A 129 1.02 -7.80 -6.63
CA VAL A 129 1.52 -6.45 -6.89
C VAL A 129 0.58 -5.77 -7.87
N VAL A 130 0.11 -4.56 -7.53
CA VAL A 130 -0.77 -3.76 -8.39
C VAL A 130 -0.06 -2.45 -8.75
N HIS A 131 0.35 -2.30 -10.00
CA HIS A 131 1.01 -1.11 -10.49
C HIS A 131 0.00 -0.15 -11.10
N ALA A 132 -0.30 0.93 -10.36
CA ALA A 132 -1.26 1.96 -10.75
C ALA A 132 -0.57 3.08 -11.53
N THR A 133 -1.06 3.31 -12.74
CA THR A 133 -0.62 4.38 -13.63
C THR A 133 -1.78 5.28 -14.05
N ALA A 134 -1.45 6.48 -14.53
CA ALA A 134 -2.39 7.35 -15.24
C ALA A 134 -1.60 8.34 -16.12
N PRO A 135 -2.18 8.86 -17.21
CA PRO A 135 -1.57 9.92 -18.00
C PRO A 135 -1.19 11.13 -17.15
N GLN A 136 -0.05 11.73 -17.45
CA GLN A 136 0.53 12.84 -16.67
C GLN A 136 -0.43 14.03 -16.49
N ASN A 137 -1.20 14.36 -17.51
CA ASN A 137 -2.22 15.42 -17.45
C ASN A 137 -3.34 15.07 -16.45
N THR A 138 -3.77 13.82 -16.40
CA THR A 138 -4.75 13.31 -15.43
C THR A 138 -4.21 13.41 -14.01
N VAL A 139 -2.97 12.95 -13.79
CA VAL A 139 -2.29 13.07 -12.49
C VAL A 139 -2.19 14.53 -12.05
N ARG A 140 -1.73 15.43 -12.94
CA ARG A 140 -1.59 16.85 -12.64
C ARG A 140 -2.92 17.49 -12.22
N ARG A 141 -4.00 17.17 -12.93
CA ARG A 141 -5.35 17.63 -12.58
C ARG A 141 -5.75 17.13 -11.19
N ARG A 142 -5.66 15.82 -10.93
CA ARG A 142 -6.02 15.20 -9.63
C ARG A 142 -5.25 15.82 -8.47
N LEU A 143 -3.94 16.01 -8.63
CA LEU A 143 -3.10 16.62 -7.59
C LEU A 143 -3.46 18.08 -7.33
N LYS A 144 -3.87 18.83 -8.38
CA LYS A 144 -4.36 20.22 -8.24
C LYS A 144 -5.71 20.26 -7.52
N GLU A 145 -6.67 19.42 -7.92
CA GLU A 145 -7.99 19.33 -7.33
C GLU A 145 -7.90 18.94 -5.84
N ARG A 146 -7.10 17.93 -5.50
CA ARG A 146 -6.85 17.51 -4.11
C ARG A 146 -6.28 18.65 -3.25
N LYS A 147 -5.37 19.46 -3.79
CA LYS A 147 -4.81 20.63 -3.07
C LYS A 147 -5.85 21.73 -2.84
N ALA A 148 -6.81 21.87 -3.73
CA ALA A 148 -7.88 22.86 -3.64
C ALA A 148 -8.99 22.42 -2.67
N ASP A 149 -9.20 21.12 -2.52
CA ASP A 149 -10.20 20.55 -1.62
C ASP A 149 -9.64 20.40 -0.20
N ARG A 150 -9.96 21.36 0.67
CA ARG A 150 -9.58 21.31 2.11
C ARG A 150 -10.26 20.19 2.89
N HIS A 151 -11.27 19.54 2.32
CA HIS A 151 -12.04 18.45 2.93
C HIS A 151 -11.74 17.10 2.27
N ALA A 152 -10.76 17.04 1.34
CA ALA A 152 -10.38 15.79 0.73
C ALA A 152 -10.00 14.78 1.81
N ASN A 153 -10.74 13.67 1.85
CA ASN A 153 -10.51 12.57 2.78
C ASN A 153 -9.28 11.74 2.33
N THR A 154 -8.11 12.40 2.33
CA THR A 154 -6.82 11.80 1.92
C THR A 154 -5.71 12.21 2.87
N PHE A 155 -4.88 11.24 3.24
CA PHE A 155 -3.71 11.48 4.07
C PHE A 155 -2.50 11.98 3.28
N SER A 156 -2.51 11.85 1.95
CA SER A 156 -1.36 12.19 1.11
C SER A 156 -1.27 13.69 0.83
N ASP A 157 -0.17 14.31 1.26
CA ASP A 157 0.16 15.72 0.99
C ASP A 157 1.06 15.87 -0.25
N ALA A 158 1.34 14.77 -0.96
CA ALA A 158 2.20 14.80 -2.14
C ALA A 158 1.55 15.60 -3.27
N GLY A 159 2.16 16.72 -3.64
CA GLY A 159 1.75 17.60 -4.73
C GLY A 159 2.53 17.33 -6.02
N TRP A 160 2.30 18.17 -7.03
CA TRP A 160 2.95 18.07 -8.33
C TRP A 160 4.49 18.09 -8.27
N LEU A 161 5.07 18.88 -7.36
CA LEU A 161 6.52 18.93 -7.16
C LEU A 161 7.08 17.58 -6.70
N ILE A 162 6.37 16.88 -5.84
CA ILE A 162 6.77 15.53 -5.39
C ILE A 162 6.67 14.54 -6.55
N TYR A 163 5.57 14.59 -7.33
CA TYR A 163 5.43 13.78 -8.53
C TYR A 163 6.61 13.96 -9.49
N THR A 164 6.96 15.21 -9.88
CA THR A 164 8.04 15.47 -10.83
C THR A 164 9.40 15.04 -10.34
N ARG A 165 9.62 15.04 -9.01
CA ARG A 165 10.87 14.53 -8.39
C ARG A 165 10.94 13.01 -8.40
N LEU A 166 9.80 12.34 -8.23
CA LEU A 166 9.74 10.88 -8.14
C LEU A 166 9.62 10.17 -9.49
N ALA A 167 9.02 10.79 -10.50
CA ALA A 167 8.81 10.17 -11.80
C ALA A 167 10.11 9.66 -12.47
N PRO A 168 11.25 10.36 -12.42
CA PRO A 168 12.50 9.86 -13.01
C PRO A 168 13.14 8.67 -12.28
N VAL A 169 12.73 8.38 -11.04
CA VAL A 169 13.29 7.31 -10.22
C VAL A 169 12.35 6.11 -10.06
N GLU A 170 11.24 6.11 -10.78
CA GLU A 170 10.34 4.97 -10.84
C GLU A 170 10.97 3.84 -11.67
N GLU A 171 11.16 2.69 -11.03
CA GLU A 171 11.72 1.50 -11.67
C GLU A 171 10.60 0.53 -12.11
N PRO A 172 10.75 -0.14 -13.27
CA PRO A 172 9.83 -1.17 -13.71
C PRO A 172 9.65 -2.26 -12.65
N VAL A 173 8.41 -2.75 -12.50
CA VAL A 173 8.14 -3.92 -11.65
C VAL A 173 8.66 -5.16 -12.36
N GLN A 174 9.57 -5.90 -11.71
CA GLN A 174 10.26 -7.06 -12.31
C GLN A 174 9.43 -8.35 -12.26
N ARG A 175 8.53 -8.47 -11.27
CA ARG A 175 7.64 -9.64 -11.11
C ARG A 175 6.33 -9.46 -11.85
N ASP A 176 5.61 -10.56 -12.04
CA ASP A 176 4.23 -10.55 -12.51
C ASP A 176 3.39 -9.64 -11.63
N HIS A 177 2.63 -8.76 -12.25
CA HIS A 177 1.85 -7.75 -11.57
C HIS A 177 0.60 -7.35 -12.36
N TYR A 178 -0.40 -6.87 -11.66
CA TYR A 178 -1.59 -6.28 -12.25
C TYR A 178 -1.29 -4.85 -12.73
N LYS A 179 -1.50 -4.59 -14.04
CA LYS A 179 -1.32 -3.26 -14.63
C LYS A 179 -2.63 -2.51 -14.58
N LEU A 180 -2.67 -1.44 -13.79
CA LEU A 180 -3.86 -0.64 -13.53
C LEU A 180 -3.71 0.77 -14.12
N ASP A 181 -4.38 1.04 -15.25
CA ASP A 181 -4.55 2.40 -15.76
C ASP A 181 -5.81 3.02 -15.17
N THR A 182 -5.65 3.84 -14.14
CA THR A 182 -6.78 4.46 -13.43
C THR A 182 -7.43 5.62 -14.19
N SER A 183 -6.97 5.95 -15.39
CA SER A 183 -7.68 6.87 -16.28
C SER A 183 -8.82 6.20 -17.04
N LYS A 184 -8.87 4.87 -16.97
CA LYS A 184 -9.89 3.99 -17.55
C LYS A 184 -10.77 3.39 -16.47
N ASP A 185 -11.71 2.55 -16.90
CA ASP A 185 -12.47 1.71 -15.97
C ASP A 185 -11.54 0.76 -15.22
N ILE A 186 -11.61 0.78 -13.90
CA ILE A 186 -10.80 -0.08 -13.02
C ILE A 186 -11.42 -1.45 -12.76
N ALA A 187 -12.72 -1.61 -13.07
CA ALA A 187 -13.47 -2.83 -12.74
C ALA A 187 -12.79 -4.11 -13.26
N PRO A 188 -12.27 -4.19 -14.49
CA PRO A 188 -11.64 -5.42 -14.97
C PRO A 188 -10.43 -5.86 -14.15
N VAL A 189 -9.60 -4.92 -13.68
CA VAL A 189 -8.44 -5.24 -12.84
C VAL A 189 -8.87 -5.51 -11.41
N LEU A 190 -9.87 -4.78 -10.92
CA LEU A 190 -10.44 -5.01 -9.60
C LEU A 190 -11.01 -6.42 -9.47
N ASP A 191 -11.78 -6.87 -10.47
CA ASP A 191 -12.37 -8.21 -10.49
C ASP A 191 -11.31 -9.30 -10.50
N GLN A 192 -10.23 -9.12 -11.29
CA GLN A 192 -9.10 -10.06 -11.31
C GLN A 192 -8.41 -10.19 -9.95
N VAL A 193 -8.17 -9.05 -9.25
CA VAL A 193 -7.53 -9.07 -7.92
C VAL A 193 -8.47 -9.64 -6.87
N VAL A 194 -9.79 -9.39 -6.96
CA VAL A 194 -10.80 -9.98 -6.09
C VAL A 194 -10.89 -11.49 -6.29
N GLU A 195 -10.91 -11.96 -7.54
CA GLU A 195 -10.91 -13.38 -7.87
C GLU A 195 -9.64 -14.06 -7.34
N TRP A 196 -8.47 -13.46 -7.58
CA TRP A 196 -7.21 -13.93 -7.01
C TRP A 196 -7.27 -14.01 -5.48
N ALA A 197 -7.82 -13.02 -4.80
CA ALA A 197 -7.92 -13.01 -3.34
C ALA A 197 -8.85 -14.12 -2.82
N ARG A 198 -9.98 -14.37 -3.52
CA ARG A 198 -10.97 -15.38 -3.15
C ARG A 198 -10.55 -16.82 -3.48
N SER A 199 -9.70 -17.01 -4.48
CA SER A 199 -9.20 -18.33 -4.89
C SER A 199 -8.23 -18.96 -3.88
N SER A 200 -7.90 -18.28 -2.79
CA SER A 200 -6.96 -18.70 -1.75
C SER A 200 -7.44 -19.88 -0.86
N GLY A 201 -8.65 -20.40 -1.08
CA GLY A 201 -9.19 -21.53 -0.33
C GLY A 201 -9.33 -22.85 -1.12
N GLN A 202 -8.83 -22.90 -2.36
CA GLN A 202 -8.86 -24.14 -3.17
C GLN A 202 -7.45 -24.59 -3.51
N ILE A 203 -6.80 -25.26 -2.56
CA ILE A 203 -5.74 -26.20 -2.93
C ILE A 203 -6.49 -27.36 -3.59
N LYS A 204 -6.38 -27.48 -4.92
CA LYS A 204 -6.68 -28.75 -5.58
C LYS A 204 -5.66 -29.77 -5.04
N VAL A 205 -6.12 -30.65 -4.18
CA VAL A 205 -5.43 -31.91 -3.90
C VAL A 205 -5.70 -32.79 -5.13
N ASP A 206 -4.70 -32.91 -6.01
CA ASP A 206 -4.63 -33.99 -6.98
C ASP A 206 -4.03 -35.23 -6.30
#